data_9c09829346e134b44707806e53824ebb
#
_entry.id   9c09829346e134b44707806e53824ebb
#
_cell.length_a   1.000
_cell.length_b   1.000
_cell.length_c   1.000
_cell.angle_alpha   90.00
_cell.angle_beta   90.00
_cell.angle_gamma   90.00
#
_symmetry.space_group_name_H-M   'P 1'
#
loop_
_entity.id
_entity.type
_entity.pdbx_description
1 polymer ?
#
loop_
_entity_poly.entity_id
_entity_poly.type
_entity_poly.pdbx_seq_one_letter_code
_entity_poly.pdbx_strand_id
1 'polypeptide(L)'
;MDRGQEMKRSRRYFAVEFLLVFCFSFLAGCAAFPPPKEEIPSSRTYGNQYTDVWEAVLVSLSEQNIQVKSMEKESGRIVAEDRDIELRQFELSRYDSRYCFCGSPNRHHVLRGLVGEYTISVIRGTGIRTTVKIDASYRASQYTDERFSEWLPCASKGVFEPFFLEQVESRLGATKGPSRNLDWWKPSRGY
;
A
#
# COMPACT_ATOMS: atom_id res chain seq x y z
N MET A 1 9.25 48.04 -59.51
CA MET A 1 8.10 47.90 -58.62
C MET A 1 8.05 46.44 -58.20
N ASP A 2 8.44 46.10 -56.97
CA ASP A 2 7.94 44.90 -56.24
C ASP A 2 8.84 44.48 -55.07
N ARG A 3 9.38 45.41 -54.26
CA ARG A 3 10.09 45.07 -53.02
C ARG A 3 9.19 45.03 -51.79
N GLY A 4 7.93 45.45 -51.94
CA GLY A 4 7.01 45.54 -50.78
C GLY A 4 6.28 44.25 -50.45
N GLN A 5 6.20 43.28 -51.35
CA GLN A 5 5.50 42.01 -51.10
C GLN A 5 6.36 40.93 -50.48
N GLU A 6 7.67 40.91 -50.76
CA GLU A 6 8.56 39.93 -50.17
C GLU A 6 8.75 40.13 -48.65
N MET A 7 8.80 41.40 -48.22
CA MET A 7 8.99 41.72 -46.78
C MET A 7 7.77 41.36 -45.93
N LYS A 8 6.54 41.35 -46.48
CA LYS A 8 5.34 40.92 -45.79
C LYS A 8 5.25 39.39 -45.67
N ARG A 9 5.79 38.65 -46.64
CA ARG A 9 5.80 37.20 -46.66
C ARG A 9 6.77 36.64 -45.63
N SER A 10 7.98 37.19 -45.53
CA SER A 10 9.01 36.81 -44.56
C SER A 10 8.53 36.99 -43.11
N ARG A 11 7.85 38.08 -42.78
CA ARG A 11 7.33 38.30 -41.41
C ARG A 11 6.24 37.30 -41.00
N ARG A 12 5.47 36.76 -41.93
CA ARG A 12 4.44 35.74 -41.61
C ARG A 12 5.05 34.37 -41.33
N TYR A 13 6.11 33.99 -41.99
CA TYR A 13 6.82 32.73 -41.74
C TYR A 13 7.52 32.77 -40.39
N PHE A 14 8.16 33.86 -40.02
CA PHE A 14 8.79 34.05 -38.72
C PHE A 14 7.79 33.96 -37.55
N ALA A 15 6.59 34.53 -37.73
CA ALA A 15 5.55 34.48 -36.72
C ALA A 15 4.99 33.06 -36.52
N VAL A 16 4.85 32.26 -37.58
CA VAL A 16 4.35 30.90 -37.55
C VAL A 16 5.38 29.94 -36.93
N GLU A 17 6.67 30.10 -37.28
CA GLU A 17 7.74 29.30 -36.66
C GLU A 17 7.89 29.58 -35.17
N PHE A 18 7.81 30.84 -34.76
CA PHE A 18 7.87 31.21 -33.34
C PHE A 18 6.68 30.66 -32.56
N LEU A 19 5.49 30.62 -33.16
CA LEU A 19 4.29 30.08 -32.54
C LEU A 19 4.38 28.56 -32.40
N LEU A 20 4.93 27.85 -33.39
CA LEU A 20 5.14 26.39 -33.33
C LEU A 20 6.17 26.00 -32.28
N VAL A 21 7.30 26.69 -32.18
CA VAL A 21 8.32 26.43 -31.16
C VAL A 21 7.78 26.72 -29.77
N PHE A 22 6.96 27.76 -29.59
CA PHE A 22 6.33 28.10 -28.32
C PHE A 22 5.28 27.05 -27.90
N CYS A 23 4.46 26.56 -28.84
CA CYS A 23 3.53 25.45 -28.55
C CYS A 23 4.23 24.13 -28.19
N PHE A 24 5.35 23.81 -28.85
CA PHE A 24 6.12 22.62 -28.52
C PHE A 24 6.77 22.68 -27.12
N SER A 25 7.15 23.88 -26.68
CA SER A 25 7.72 24.07 -25.33
C SER A 25 6.71 23.85 -24.21
N PHE A 26 5.41 24.06 -24.45
CA PHE A 26 4.36 23.79 -23.46
C PHE A 26 3.95 22.32 -23.37
N LEU A 27 4.23 21.49 -24.37
CA LEU A 27 3.93 20.06 -24.35
C LEU A 27 4.98 19.22 -23.60
N ALA A 28 6.14 19.78 -23.30
CA ALA A 28 7.21 19.09 -22.55
C ALA A 28 7.07 19.20 -21.00
N GLY A 29 6.06 19.87 -20.51
CA GLY A 29 5.87 20.09 -19.07
C GLY A 29 4.75 19.25 -18.50
N CYS A 30 5.13 18.29 -17.68
CA CYS A 30 4.39 17.51 -16.70
C CYS A 30 4.37 15.99 -16.95
N ALA A 31 5.51 15.40 -17.19
CA ALA A 31 5.71 14.04 -16.72
C ALA A 31 5.92 14.13 -15.19
N ALA A 32 4.82 14.21 -14.43
CA ALA A 32 4.87 14.01 -13.00
C ALA A 32 5.37 12.57 -12.77
N PHE A 33 6.66 12.43 -12.45
CA PHE A 33 7.17 11.16 -11.99
C PHE A 33 6.35 10.79 -10.76
N PRO A 34 5.72 9.60 -10.71
CA PRO A 34 5.09 9.16 -9.50
C PRO A 34 6.17 9.19 -8.39
N PRO A 35 5.84 9.66 -7.19
CA PRO A 35 6.80 9.66 -6.09
C PRO A 35 7.36 8.25 -5.96
N PRO A 36 8.68 8.11 -5.64
CA PRO A 36 9.28 6.79 -5.45
C PRO A 36 8.41 6.03 -4.45
N LYS A 37 7.93 4.86 -4.88
CA LYS A 37 7.13 3.99 -4.03
C LYS A 37 8.05 3.59 -2.87
N GLU A 38 7.80 4.13 -1.69
CA GLU A 38 8.56 3.77 -0.50
C GLU A 38 8.44 2.26 -0.34
N GLU A 39 9.57 1.55 -0.42
CA GLU A 39 9.59 0.10 -0.27
C GLU A 39 9.22 -0.23 1.17
N ILE A 40 7.98 -0.63 1.37
CA ILE A 40 7.48 -1.08 2.66
C ILE A 40 8.22 -2.38 2.99
N PRO A 41 8.89 -2.47 4.15
CA PRO A 41 9.57 -3.70 4.52
C PRO A 41 8.54 -4.80 4.78
N SER A 42 8.28 -5.60 3.74
CA SER A 42 7.34 -6.73 3.77
C SER A 42 8.03 -8.06 4.12
N SER A 43 9.33 -8.04 4.41
CA SER A 43 10.10 -9.24 4.78
C SER A 43 11.19 -8.94 5.81
N ARG A 44 11.49 -9.96 6.64
CA ARG A 44 12.57 -9.90 7.64
C ARG A 44 13.21 -11.27 7.80
N THR A 45 14.55 -11.31 7.98
CA THR A 45 15.30 -12.54 8.25
C THR A 45 15.69 -12.59 9.71
N TYR A 46 15.41 -13.71 10.34
CA TYR A 46 15.70 -14.02 11.75
C TYR A 46 16.83 -15.03 11.85
N GLY A 47 17.66 -14.93 12.91
CA GLY A 47 18.72 -15.89 13.25
C GLY A 47 18.20 -17.11 14.04
N ASN A 48 16.98 -17.55 13.78
CA ASN A 48 16.29 -18.60 14.50
C ASN A 48 15.93 -19.76 13.57
N GLN A 49 15.75 -20.95 14.14
CA GLN A 49 15.33 -22.13 13.38
C GLN A 49 13.94 -21.96 12.79
N TYR A 50 13.68 -22.63 11.70
CA TYR A 50 12.41 -22.56 10.98
C TYR A 50 11.20 -22.89 11.89
N THR A 51 11.32 -23.90 12.74
CA THR A 51 10.26 -24.28 13.69
C THR A 51 9.91 -23.17 14.66
N ASP A 52 10.91 -22.52 15.22
CA ASP A 52 10.70 -21.44 16.20
C ASP A 52 10.02 -20.23 15.55
N VAL A 53 10.48 -19.87 14.33
CA VAL A 53 9.89 -18.76 13.58
C VAL A 53 8.47 -19.09 13.15
N TRP A 54 8.21 -20.32 12.71
CA TRP A 54 6.87 -20.78 12.36
C TRP A 54 5.90 -20.67 13.51
N GLU A 55 6.30 -21.15 14.70
CA GLU A 55 5.49 -21.05 15.92
C GLU A 55 5.26 -19.59 16.34
N ALA A 56 6.31 -18.77 16.28
CA ALA A 56 6.19 -17.34 16.60
C ALA A 56 5.18 -16.63 15.68
N VAL A 57 5.16 -16.96 14.38
CA VAL A 57 4.19 -16.43 13.42
C VAL A 57 2.76 -16.84 13.80
N LEU A 58 2.53 -18.13 14.08
CA LEU A 58 1.19 -18.62 14.46
C LEU A 58 0.69 -18.00 15.78
N VAL A 59 1.56 -17.88 16.77
CA VAL A 59 1.21 -17.23 18.05
C VAL A 59 0.89 -15.76 17.82
N SER A 60 1.67 -15.05 16.99
CA SER A 60 1.43 -13.64 16.69
C SER A 60 0.09 -13.42 15.96
N LEU A 61 -0.30 -14.31 15.05
CA LEU A 61 -1.63 -14.28 14.40
C LEU A 61 -2.75 -14.49 15.44
N SER A 62 -2.61 -15.48 16.30
CA SER A 62 -3.61 -15.80 17.34
C SER A 62 -3.82 -14.65 18.31
N GLU A 63 -2.77 -13.98 18.75
CA GLU A 63 -2.85 -12.85 19.69
C GLU A 63 -3.52 -11.61 19.10
N GLN A 64 -3.46 -11.47 17.78
CA GLN A 64 -4.14 -10.40 17.07
C GLN A 64 -5.56 -10.80 16.61
N ASN A 65 -6.06 -11.95 17.02
CA ASN A 65 -7.34 -12.52 16.61
C ASN A 65 -7.47 -12.70 15.08
N ILE A 66 -6.34 -12.83 14.38
CA ILE A 66 -6.31 -13.06 12.93
C ILE A 66 -6.57 -14.53 12.66
N GLN A 67 -7.61 -14.83 11.90
CA GLN A 67 -8.03 -16.20 11.62
C GLN A 67 -7.15 -16.84 10.55
N VAL A 68 -6.48 -17.94 10.85
CA VAL A 68 -5.78 -18.76 9.86
C VAL A 68 -6.81 -19.53 9.03
N LYS A 69 -6.79 -19.36 7.71
CA LYS A 69 -7.65 -20.05 6.73
C LYS A 69 -7.02 -21.34 6.24
N SER A 70 -5.73 -21.28 5.96
CA SER A 70 -4.96 -22.46 5.58
C SER A 70 -3.50 -22.29 5.99
N MET A 71 -2.84 -23.40 6.29
CA MET A 71 -1.41 -23.41 6.58
C MET A 71 -0.80 -24.72 6.08
N GLU A 72 0.39 -24.59 5.51
CA GLU A 72 1.16 -25.71 5.01
C GLU A 72 2.62 -25.55 5.47
N LYS A 73 2.99 -26.31 6.49
CA LYS A 73 4.29 -26.16 7.16
C LYS A 73 5.46 -26.54 6.25
N GLU A 74 5.23 -27.46 5.32
CA GLU A 74 6.31 -27.93 4.40
C GLU A 74 6.68 -26.87 3.38
N SER A 75 5.69 -26.21 2.76
CA SER A 75 5.90 -25.11 1.84
C SER A 75 6.17 -23.77 2.56
N GLY A 76 5.91 -23.71 3.86
CA GLY A 76 6.06 -22.50 4.66
C GLY A 76 4.99 -21.45 4.43
N ARG A 77 3.84 -21.84 3.85
CA ARG A 77 2.76 -20.90 3.49
C ARG A 77 1.65 -20.88 4.54
N ILE A 78 1.25 -19.68 4.95
CA ILE A 78 0.09 -19.43 5.79
C ILE A 78 -0.78 -18.40 5.07
N VAL A 79 -2.09 -18.68 4.97
CA VAL A 79 -3.10 -17.73 4.52
C VAL A 79 -4.00 -17.42 5.71
N ALA A 80 -4.16 -16.15 6.02
CA ALA A 80 -4.91 -15.69 7.15
C ALA A 80 -5.84 -14.53 6.77
N GLU A 81 -6.88 -14.31 7.55
CA GLU A 81 -7.91 -13.29 7.30
C GLU A 81 -8.26 -12.59 8.61
N ASP A 82 -8.35 -11.26 8.55
CA ASP A 82 -8.85 -10.41 9.62
C ASP A 82 -10.14 -9.72 9.16
N ARG A 83 -11.24 -9.94 9.90
CA ARG A 83 -12.56 -9.35 9.64
C ARG A 83 -12.95 -8.27 10.63
N ASP A 84 -12.14 -8.08 11.66
CA ASP A 84 -12.43 -7.14 12.75
C ASP A 84 -11.70 -5.81 12.58
N ILE A 85 -11.25 -5.52 11.36
CA ILE A 85 -10.57 -4.26 11.06
C ILE A 85 -11.59 -3.12 11.06
N GLU A 86 -11.36 -2.13 11.93
CA GLU A 86 -12.19 -0.94 12.01
C GLU A 86 -12.11 -0.13 10.71
N LEU A 87 -13.26 0.08 10.08
CA LEU A 87 -13.42 0.97 8.93
C LEU A 87 -14.07 2.26 9.41
N ARG A 88 -13.38 3.39 9.24
CA ARG A 88 -13.87 4.72 9.64
C ARG A 88 -14.33 5.50 8.42
N GLN A 89 -15.48 6.11 8.54
CA GLN A 89 -15.98 7.06 7.55
C GLN A 89 -15.58 8.47 7.99
N PHE A 90 -14.85 9.18 7.12
CA PHE A 90 -14.51 10.58 7.26
C PHE A 90 -15.25 11.38 6.20
N GLU A 91 -15.94 12.45 6.60
CA GLU A 91 -16.77 13.24 5.72
C GLU A 91 -17.81 12.37 4.96
N LEU A 92 -18.60 12.91 4.07
CA LEU A 92 -19.76 12.21 3.48
C LEU A 92 -19.44 10.99 2.59
N SER A 93 -18.18 10.73 2.27
CA SER A 93 -17.86 9.67 1.30
C SER A 93 -16.44 9.09 1.37
N ARG A 94 -15.64 9.48 2.36
CA ARG A 94 -14.26 9.00 2.48
C ARG A 94 -14.14 7.92 3.52
N TYR A 95 -13.64 6.75 3.13
CA TYR A 95 -13.46 5.60 4.01
C TYR A 95 -11.98 5.28 4.20
N ASP A 96 -11.59 5.14 5.44
CA ASP A 96 -10.21 4.91 5.85
C ASP A 96 -10.13 3.91 7.00
N SER A 97 -8.99 3.28 7.16
CA SER A 97 -8.67 2.44 8.30
C SER A 97 -7.21 2.66 8.74
N ARG A 98 -6.80 2.01 9.82
CA ARG A 98 -5.40 2.01 10.25
C ARG A 98 -4.47 1.46 9.16
N TYR A 99 -4.91 0.43 8.43
CA TYR A 99 -4.06 -0.35 7.54
C TYR A 99 -4.21 -0.03 6.06
N CYS A 100 -5.34 0.55 5.66
CA CYS A 100 -5.60 0.81 4.25
C CYS A 100 -6.53 2.01 4.05
N PHE A 101 -6.54 2.50 2.81
CA PHE A 101 -7.45 3.54 2.34
C PHE A 101 -8.38 2.94 1.28
N CYS A 102 -9.70 3.04 1.50
CA CYS A 102 -10.71 2.47 0.62
C CYS A 102 -11.32 3.49 -0.36
N GLY A 103 -10.80 4.72 -0.36
CA GLY A 103 -11.26 5.74 -1.29
C GLY A 103 -12.61 6.36 -0.91
N SER A 104 -13.26 6.92 -1.91
CA SER A 104 -14.56 7.60 -1.79
C SER A 104 -15.51 6.99 -2.80
N PRO A 105 -16.35 6.04 -2.39
CA PRO A 105 -17.37 5.50 -3.29
C PRO A 105 -18.39 6.60 -3.68
N ASN A 106 -19.12 6.38 -4.76
CA ASN A 106 -20.17 7.29 -5.19
C ASN A 106 -21.21 7.52 -4.07
N ARG A 107 -21.94 8.66 -4.10
CA ARG A 107 -22.89 9.08 -3.05
C ARG A 107 -23.97 8.04 -2.70
N HIS A 108 -24.26 7.12 -3.61
CA HIS A 108 -25.24 6.05 -3.41
C HIS A 108 -24.64 4.76 -2.85
N HIS A 109 -23.33 4.74 -2.60
CA HIS A 109 -22.63 3.57 -2.10
C HIS A 109 -22.12 3.81 -0.69
N VAL A 110 -22.28 2.82 0.16
CA VAL A 110 -21.78 2.81 1.54
C VAL A 110 -20.83 1.62 1.68
N LEU A 111 -19.67 1.84 2.27
CA LEU A 111 -18.77 0.74 2.62
C LEU A 111 -19.10 0.25 4.04
N ARG A 112 -19.19 -1.06 4.18
CA ARG A 112 -19.39 -1.75 5.47
C ARG A 112 -18.41 -2.90 5.55
N GLY A 113 -17.85 -3.13 6.72
CA GLY A 113 -16.93 -4.25 6.94
C GLY A 113 -15.67 -4.19 6.07
N LEU A 114 -14.54 -4.31 6.68
CA LEU A 114 -13.24 -4.33 6.04
C LEU A 114 -12.60 -5.69 6.33
N VAL A 115 -12.07 -6.31 5.30
CA VAL A 115 -11.37 -7.58 5.40
C VAL A 115 -9.94 -7.40 4.97
N GLY A 116 -9.00 -7.83 5.83
CA GLY A 116 -7.59 -7.99 5.53
C GLY A 116 -7.30 -9.45 5.18
N GLU A 117 -6.63 -9.68 4.07
CA GLU A 117 -6.13 -10.99 3.66
C GLU A 117 -4.61 -10.98 3.66
N TYR A 118 -4.01 -11.93 4.35
CA TYR A 118 -2.58 -12.00 4.57
C TYR A 118 -2.03 -13.31 4.01
N THR A 119 -1.07 -13.22 3.11
CA THR A 119 -0.26 -14.37 2.70
C THR A 119 1.11 -14.24 3.36
N ILE A 120 1.43 -15.16 4.27
CA ILE A 120 2.69 -15.17 4.98
C ILE A 120 3.51 -16.35 4.48
N SER A 121 4.74 -16.08 4.10
CA SER A 121 5.70 -17.10 3.65
C SER A 121 6.85 -17.17 4.65
N VAL A 122 7.02 -18.32 5.29
CA VAL A 122 8.15 -18.63 6.17
C VAL A 122 9.14 -19.46 5.38
N ILE A 123 10.29 -18.89 5.05
CA ILE A 123 11.25 -19.44 4.10
C ILE A 123 12.50 -19.88 4.84
N ARG A 124 12.89 -21.15 4.67
CA ARG A 124 14.15 -21.67 5.23
C ARG A 124 15.33 -21.07 4.48
N GLY A 125 16.24 -20.44 5.21
CA GLY A 125 17.49 -19.95 4.69
C GLY A 125 18.64 -20.95 4.92
N THR A 126 19.85 -20.50 4.70
CA THR A 126 21.07 -21.28 4.98
C THR A 126 21.39 -21.27 6.47
N GLY A 127 21.73 -22.42 7.04
CA GLY A 127 22.01 -22.59 8.48
C GLY A 127 20.76 -22.43 9.32
N ILE A 128 20.84 -21.60 10.37
CA ILE A 128 19.74 -21.33 11.30
C ILE A 128 18.86 -20.12 10.89
N ARG A 129 19.05 -19.58 9.67
CA ARG A 129 18.31 -18.39 9.23
C ARG A 129 16.94 -18.76 8.67
N THR A 130 15.96 -17.97 9.02
CA THR A 130 14.59 -18.09 8.50
C THR A 130 14.08 -16.72 8.11
N THR A 131 13.50 -16.59 6.93
CA THR A 131 12.92 -15.33 6.43
C THR A 131 11.41 -15.43 6.48
N VAL A 132 10.76 -14.42 7.04
CA VAL A 132 9.30 -14.23 6.96
C VAL A 132 9.03 -13.13 5.96
N LYS A 133 8.16 -13.42 4.98
CA LYS A 133 7.63 -12.45 4.02
C LYS A 133 6.11 -12.37 4.19
N ILE A 134 5.55 -11.16 4.11
CA ILE A 134 4.13 -10.89 4.26
C ILE A 134 3.65 -10.09 3.06
N ASP A 135 2.55 -10.56 2.47
CA ASP A 135 1.81 -9.84 1.46
C ASP A 135 0.40 -9.59 2.01
N ALA A 136 0.04 -8.33 2.25
CA ALA A 136 -1.25 -7.92 2.77
C ALA A 136 -2.11 -7.28 1.69
N SER A 137 -3.36 -7.68 1.62
CA SER A 137 -4.38 -7.07 0.75
C SER A 137 -5.65 -6.78 1.55
N TYR A 138 -6.39 -5.75 1.11
CA TYR A 138 -7.58 -5.29 1.83
C TYR A 138 -8.73 -5.09 0.87
N ARG A 139 -9.94 -5.42 1.34
CA ARG A 139 -11.18 -5.19 0.60
C ARG A 139 -12.31 -4.80 1.54
N ALA A 140 -13.13 -3.86 1.12
CA ALA A 140 -14.33 -3.44 1.83
C ALA A 140 -15.58 -3.91 1.11
N SER A 141 -16.61 -4.31 1.86
CA SER A 141 -17.91 -4.63 1.28
C SER A 141 -18.65 -3.35 0.92
N GLN A 142 -19.04 -3.21 -0.35
CA GLN A 142 -19.81 -2.09 -0.87
C GLN A 142 -21.31 -2.44 -0.91
N TYR A 143 -22.13 -1.50 -0.52
CA TYR A 143 -23.59 -1.62 -0.51
C TYR A 143 -24.23 -0.49 -1.29
N THR A 144 -25.26 -0.81 -2.05
CA THR A 144 -26.13 0.13 -2.77
C THR A 144 -27.56 -0.14 -2.32
N ASP A 145 -28.25 0.90 -1.85
CA ASP A 145 -29.64 0.77 -1.33
C ASP A 145 -29.76 -0.38 -0.31
N GLU A 146 -28.83 -0.45 0.64
CA GLU A 146 -28.72 -1.48 1.69
C GLU A 146 -28.43 -2.92 1.19
N ARG A 147 -28.27 -3.13 -0.10
CA ARG A 147 -27.93 -4.42 -0.67
C ARG A 147 -26.44 -4.52 -0.96
N PHE A 148 -25.85 -5.66 -0.64
CA PHE A 148 -24.47 -5.94 -1.04
C PHE A 148 -24.34 -5.84 -2.56
N SER A 149 -23.37 -5.07 -3.02
CA SER A 149 -23.07 -4.86 -4.44
C SER A 149 -21.84 -5.64 -4.84
N GLU A 150 -20.70 -5.31 -4.23
CA GLU A 150 -19.41 -5.89 -4.58
C GLU A 150 -18.38 -5.72 -3.49
N TRP A 151 -17.21 -6.36 -3.67
CA TRP A 151 -16.02 -6.11 -2.87
C TRP A 151 -15.15 -5.04 -3.54
N LEU A 152 -14.90 -3.93 -2.83
CA LEU A 152 -14.03 -2.85 -3.28
C LEU A 152 -12.60 -3.06 -2.76
N PRO A 153 -11.58 -3.16 -3.63
CA PRO A 153 -10.19 -3.23 -3.18
C PRO A 153 -9.75 -1.91 -2.54
N CYS A 154 -9.05 -2.01 -1.41
CA CYS A 154 -8.50 -0.88 -0.68
C CYS A 154 -6.97 -0.83 -0.82
N ALA A 155 -6.41 0.36 -0.96
CA ALA A 155 -4.97 0.55 -1.08
C ALA A 155 -4.29 0.35 0.29
N SER A 156 -3.34 -0.58 0.39
CA SER A 156 -2.55 -0.78 1.61
C SER A 156 -1.72 0.48 1.94
N LYS A 157 -1.64 0.80 3.23
CA LYS A 157 -0.74 1.84 3.77
C LYS A 157 0.64 1.28 4.17
N GLY A 158 0.82 -0.05 4.06
CA GLY A 158 2.05 -0.72 4.45
C GLY A 158 2.38 -0.67 5.94
N VAL A 159 1.35 -0.58 6.76
CA VAL A 159 1.50 -0.49 8.23
C VAL A 159 1.51 -1.87 8.87
N PHE A 160 0.75 -2.80 8.32
CA PHE A 160 0.58 -4.12 8.91
C PHE A 160 1.85 -4.95 8.84
N GLU A 161 2.52 -4.96 7.70
CA GLU A 161 3.68 -5.82 7.45
C GLU A 161 4.83 -5.56 8.43
N PRO A 162 5.33 -4.32 8.60
CA PRO A 162 6.39 -4.05 9.58
C PRO A 162 5.93 -4.26 11.01
N PHE A 163 4.68 -3.91 11.34
CA PHE A 163 4.12 -4.14 12.67
C PHE A 163 4.10 -5.62 13.02
N PHE A 164 3.62 -6.47 12.12
CA PHE A 164 3.56 -7.91 12.35
C PHE A 164 4.96 -8.53 12.46
N LEU A 165 5.90 -8.11 11.61
CA LEU A 165 7.30 -8.57 11.68
C LEU A 165 7.96 -8.20 13.02
N GLU A 166 7.62 -7.05 13.61
CA GLU A 166 8.07 -6.68 14.96
C GLU A 166 7.48 -7.58 16.06
N GLN A 167 6.21 -7.99 15.92
CA GLN A 167 5.60 -8.93 16.87
C GLN A 167 6.32 -10.28 16.83
N VAL A 168 6.58 -10.81 15.64
CA VAL A 168 7.35 -12.06 15.48
C VAL A 168 8.75 -11.91 16.08
N GLU A 169 9.44 -10.81 15.85
CA GLU A 169 10.77 -10.52 16.40
C GLU A 169 10.75 -10.48 17.94
N SER A 170 9.76 -9.81 18.50
CA SER A 170 9.58 -9.73 19.96
C SER A 170 9.41 -11.13 20.59
N ARG A 171 8.70 -12.02 19.90
CA ARG A 171 8.50 -13.40 20.32
C ARG A 171 9.77 -14.24 20.28
N LEU A 172 10.58 -14.02 19.28
CA LEU A 172 11.85 -14.75 19.11
C LEU A 172 12.95 -14.26 20.07
N GLY A 173 12.68 -13.21 20.87
CA GLY A 173 13.68 -12.64 21.77
C GLY A 173 14.86 -12.00 21.03
N ALA A 174 14.69 -11.69 19.74
CA ALA A 174 15.70 -11.02 18.96
C ALA A 174 15.91 -9.59 19.49
N THR A 175 17.17 -9.24 19.82
CA THR A 175 17.53 -7.88 20.23
C THR A 175 17.11 -6.91 19.11
N LYS A 176 16.26 -5.96 19.45
CA LYS A 176 15.86 -4.88 18.54
C LYS A 176 17.10 -4.21 17.97
N GLY A 177 17.31 -4.35 16.66
CA GLY A 177 18.06 -3.34 15.93
C GLY A 177 17.40 -1.98 16.19
N PRO A 178 18.10 -0.85 16.01
CA PRO A 178 17.56 0.46 16.39
C PRO A 178 16.17 0.64 15.79
N SER A 179 15.15 0.64 16.65
CA SER A 179 13.76 0.83 16.27
C SER A 179 13.67 2.19 15.59
N ARG A 180 13.43 2.21 14.28
CA ARG A 180 12.93 3.42 13.65
C ARG A 180 11.64 3.74 14.38
N ASN A 181 11.60 4.91 15.00
CA ASN A 181 10.42 5.43 15.66
C ASN A 181 9.25 5.41 14.66
N LEU A 182 8.37 4.40 14.76
CA LEU A 182 7.16 4.26 13.93
C LEU A 182 6.05 5.21 14.38
N ASP A 183 6.40 6.34 15.01
CA ASP A 183 5.44 7.36 15.46
C ASP A 183 4.80 8.18 14.33
N TRP A 184 5.20 7.95 13.08
CA TRP A 184 4.64 8.64 11.92
C TRP A 184 3.14 8.42 11.69
N TRP A 185 2.56 7.37 12.32
CA TRP A 185 1.12 7.06 12.23
C TRP A 185 0.27 7.73 13.33
N LYS A 186 0.91 8.31 14.36
CA LYS A 186 0.16 9.09 15.35
C LYS A 186 -0.38 10.33 14.65
N PRO A 187 -1.72 10.52 14.60
CA PRO A 187 -2.27 11.75 14.07
C PRO A 187 -1.65 12.90 14.87
N SER A 188 -1.02 13.84 14.16
CA SER A 188 -0.61 15.11 14.75
C SER A 188 -1.84 15.67 15.46
N ARG A 189 -1.78 15.77 16.79
CA ARG A 189 -2.82 16.47 17.55
C ARG A 189 -2.79 17.91 17.06
N GLY A 190 -3.61 18.16 16.02
CA GLY A 190 -3.91 19.51 15.58
C GLY A 190 -4.68 20.19 16.67
N TYR A 191 -4.20 21.36 17.03
CA TYR A 191 -4.90 22.34 17.85
C TYR A 191 -6.18 22.79 17.16
#